data_91b3b1e04cb371a693e77ac22a4d3c3b
#
_entry.id   91b3b1e04cb371a693e77ac22a4d3c3b
#
_cell.length_a   1.000
_cell.length_b   1.000
_cell.length_c   1.000
_cell.angle_alpha   90.00
_cell.angle_beta   90.00
_cell.angle_gamma   90.00
#
_symmetry.space_group_name_H-M   'P 1'
#
loop_
_entity.id
_entity.type
_entity.pdbx_description
1 polymer ?
#
loop_
_entity_poly.entity_id
_entity_poly.type
_entity_poly.pdbx_seq_one_letter_code
_entity_poly.pdbx_strand_id
1 'polypeptide(L)'
;ILLGPGLNIKRSPLCGRNFEYFSEDPYLSGKMAASYIRGIQSKGVYACPKHLAVNSQELRRMAMDAVVDERTLREIYLTGFEIAVKEGHAKAIMSSYNQINGIYANEDKHLLTDILRKDWGFDGIVVTDWGGSNDHVKGVAAGSNLEMPSCGYDSAREVIAAVQSGKLKEADLDERVGELVDAVMELTSGKKLSDKNFDRNAHH
;
A
#
# COMPACT_ATOMS: atom_id res chain seq x y z
N ILE A 1 -7.07 9.98 -3.41
CA ILE A 1 -5.77 9.36 -3.08
C ILE A 1 -4.85 9.51 -4.27
N LEU A 2 -3.61 9.96 -4.06
CA LEU A 2 -2.56 9.96 -5.06
C LEU A 2 -1.71 8.70 -4.90
N LEU A 3 -1.60 7.88 -5.96
CA LEU A 3 -0.89 6.59 -5.93
C LEU A 3 0.63 6.79 -6.08
N GLY A 4 1.23 7.32 -5.06
CA GLY A 4 2.66 7.62 -4.95
C GLY A 4 3.01 8.25 -3.60
N PRO A 5 4.31 8.45 -3.33
CA PRO A 5 5.46 8.22 -4.21
C PRO A 5 5.85 6.74 -4.33
N GLY A 6 6.57 6.38 -5.40
CA GLY A 6 7.32 5.14 -5.49
C GLY A 6 8.61 5.24 -4.68
N LEU A 7 8.91 4.26 -3.83
CA LEU A 7 10.09 4.33 -2.97
C LEU A 7 10.86 3.01 -2.77
N ASN A 8 10.57 2.00 -3.60
CA ASN A 8 11.39 0.80 -3.59
C ASN A 8 12.86 1.13 -3.89
N ILE A 9 13.75 0.31 -3.33
CA ILE A 9 15.20 0.49 -3.49
C ILE A 9 15.61 0.23 -4.95
N LYS A 10 16.39 1.13 -5.53
CA LYS A 10 17.01 0.98 -6.87
C LYS A 10 18.15 -0.04 -6.81
N ARG A 11 17.84 -1.30 -6.56
CA ARG A 11 18.85 -2.34 -6.36
C ARG A 11 19.60 -2.69 -7.64
N SER A 12 18.88 -2.79 -8.76
CA SER A 12 19.46 -3.11 -10.06
C SER A 12 19.21 -1.97 -11.05
N PRO A 13 20.21 -1.53 -11.81
CA PRO A 13 20.01 -0.53 -12.86
C PRO A 13 19.08 -1.01 -13.97
N LEU A 14 18.86 -2.31 -14.09
CA LEU A 14 17.97 -2.93 -15.08
C LEU A 14 16.49 -2.98 -14.63
N CYS A 15 16.16 -2.56 -13.41
CA CYS A 15 14.79 -2.51 -12.98
C CYS A 15 14.01 -1.46 -13.76
N GLY A 16 12.95 -1.87 -14.47
CA GLY A 16 12.18 -1.02 -15.39
C GLY A 16 11.42 0.12 -14.71
N ARG A 17 11.33 0.14 -13.38
CA ARG A 17 10.63 1.18 -12.60
C ARG A 17 11.57 2.11 -11.82
N ASN A 18 12.88 2.05 -12.07
CA ASN A 18 13.83 2.96 -11.42
C ASN A 18 13.55 4.44 -11.69
N PHE A 19 12.85 4.77 -12.78
CA PHE A 19 12.51 6.16 -13.12
C PHE A 19 11.58 6.81 -12.09
N GLU A 20 10.77 6.04 -11.36
CA GLU A 20 9.81 6.57 -10.36
C GLU A 20 10.28 6.39 -8.90
N TYR A 21 11.38 5.70 -8.66
CA TYR A 21 11.94 5.48 -7.32
C TYR A 21 13.02 6.51 -7.01
N PHE A 22 13.22 6.84 -5.73
CA PHE A 22 14.12 7.92 -5.33
C PHE A 22 15.59 7.51 -5.36
N SER A 23 15.98 6.45 -4.66
CA SER A 23 17.39 6.12 -4.44
C SER A 23 17.63 4.62 -4.21
N GLU A 24 18.90 4.21 -4.27
CA GLU A 24 19.38 2.94 -3.74
C GLU A 24 19.59 3.00 -2.21
N ASP A 25 19.75 4.20 -1.65
CA ASP A 25 19.89 4.42 -0.21
C ASP A 25 18.50 4.43 0.45
N PRO A 26 18.22 3.51 1.39
CA PRO A 26 16.92 3.41 2.03
C PRO A 26 16.59 4.63 2.91
N TYR A 27 17.58 5.23 3.56
CA TYR A 27 17.38 6.41 4.39
C TYR A 27 17.02 7.63 3.53
N LEU A 28 17.79 7.90 2.49
CA LEU A 28 17.50 8.99 1.55
C LEU A 28 16.13 8.81 0.91
N SER A 29 15.80 7.60 0.44
CA SER A 29 14.48 7.28 -0.12
C SER A 29 13.37 7.58 0.89
N GLY A 30 13.54 7.17 2.13
CA GLY A 30 12.56 7.40 3.20
C GLY A 30 12.35 8.89 3.51
N LYS A 31 13.43 9.67 3.62
CA LYS A 31 13.35 11.12 3.90
C LYS A 31 12.70 11.89 2.76
N MET A 32 13.04 11.54 1.52
CA MET A 32 12.40 12.11 0.34
C MET A 32 10.91 11.77 0.30
N ALA A 33 10.56 10.50 0.52
CA ALA A 33 9.18 10.03 0.56
C ALA A 33 8.38 10.72 1.66
N ALA A 34 8.90 10.82 2.88
CA ALA A 34 8.23 11.46 4.00
C ALA A 34 7.90 12.93 3.70
N SER A 35 8.84 13.65 3.10
CA SER A 35 8.64 15.06 2.71
C SER A 35 7.59 15.18 1.59
N TYR A 36 7.64 14.30 0.61
CA TYR A 36 6.69 14.24 -0.50
C TYR A 36 5.26 13.93 -0.01
N ILE A 37 5.13 12.96 0.90
CA ILE A 37 3.86 12.58 1.53
C ILE A 37 3.24 13.75 2.28
N ARG A 38 4.01 14.43 3.15
CA ARG A 38 3.52 15.62 3.87
C ARG A 38 3.04 16.71 2.93
N GLY A 39 3.77 16.93 1.83
CA GLY A 39 3.41 17.91 0.81
C GLY A 39 2.06 17.59 0.15
N ILE A 40 1.85 16.34 -0.28
CA ILE A 40 0.59 15.88 -0.86
C ILE A 40 -0.55 16.01 0.16
N GLN A 41 -0.36 15.48 1.37
CA GLN A 41 -1.40 15.42 2.39
C GLN A 41 -1.79 16.81 2.92
N SER A 42 -0.90 17.81 2.84
CA SER A 42 -1.23 19.20 3.15
C SER A 42 -2.30 19.82 2.24
N LYS A 43 -2.61 19.16 1.12
CA LYS A 43 -3.68 19.56 0.19
C LYS A 43 -4.98 18.76 0.39
N GLY A 44 -5.07 17.99 1.47
CA GLY A 44 -6.25 17.15 1.76
C GLY A 44 -6.41 15.97 0.80
N VAL A 45 -5.31 15.44 0.30
CA VAL A 45 -5.23 14.24 -0.55
C VAL A 45 -4.34 13.23 0.13
N TYR A 46 -4.77 11.99 0.26
CA TYR A 46 -3.90 10.95 0.80
C TYR A 46 -2.79 10.62 -0.20
N ALA A 47 -1.55 10.55 0.27
CA ALA A 47 -0.45 9.93 -0.43
C ALA A 47 -0.48 8.41 -0.17
N CYS A 48 -0.13 7.63 -1.20
CA CYS A 48 -0.08 6.17 -1.15
C CYS A 48 1.31 5.68 -1.59
N PRO A 49 2.31 5.71 -0.69
CA PRO A 49 3.65 5.21 -1.00
C PRO A 49 3.60 3.75 -1.45
N LYS A 50 4.49 3.39 -2.39
CA LYS A 50 4.43 2.12 -3.11
C LYS A 50 5.82 1.63 -3.55
N HIS A 51 6.01 0.35 -3.73
CA HIS A 51 5.13 -0.79 -3.48
C HIS A 51 5.67 -1.59 -2.29
N LEU A 52 4.91 -1.76 -1.28
CA LEU A 52 5.29 -2.49 -0.05
C LEU A 52 5.15 -4.00 -0.28
N ALA A 53 6.25 -4.74 -0.38
CA ALA A 53 7.66 -4.37 -0.39
C ALA A 53 8.46 -5.26 -1.36
N VAL A 54 9.75 -4.94 -1.48
CA VAL A 54 10.73 -5.75 -2.25
C VAL A 54 10.40 -5.91 -3.74
N ASN A 55 9.69 -4.96 -4.34
CA ASN A 55 9.48 -4.94 -5.78
C ASN A 55 10.73 -4.37 -6.49
N SER A 56 11.79 -5.18 -6.60
CA SER A 56 13.10 -4.79 -7.11
C SER A 56 13.36 -5.22 -8.55
N GLN A 57 12.39 -5.84 -9.22
CA GLN A 57 12.41 -6.21 -10.64
C GLN A 57 11.02 -6.22 -11.24
N GLU A 58 10.93 -5.99 -12.56
CA GLU A 58 9.67 -6.02 -13.29
C GLU A 58 9.43 -7.35 -14.02
N LEU A 59 10.50 -8.08 -14.36
CA LEU A 59 10.38 -9.38 -15.00
C LEU A 59 9.64 -10.37 -14.08
N ARG A 60 8.48 -10.85 -14.54
CA ARG A 60 7.60 -11.76 -13.80
C ARG A 60 7.19 -11.25 -12.42
N ARG A 61 7.04 -9.94 -12.25
CA ARG A 61 6.75 -9.29 -10.96
C ARG A 61 5.53 -9.86 -10.22
N MET A 62 4.55 -10.40 -10.93
CA MET A 62 3.34 -11.02 -10.35
C MET A 62 3.53 -12.48 -9.91
N ALA A 63 4.71 -13.07 -10.15
CA ALA A 63 5.00 -14.47 -9.81
C ALA A 63 6.38 -14.67 -9.18
N MET A 64 7.17 -13.59 -9.09
CA MET A 64 8.49 -13.61 -8.50
C MET A 64 8.40 -13.77 -6.97
N ASP A 65 9.31 -14.58 -6.41
CA ASP A 65 9.55 -14.64 -4.97
C ASP A 65 10.85 -13.92 -4.61
N ALA A 66 10.78 -12.91 -3.78
CA ALA A 66 11.92 -12.20 -3.24
C ALA A 66 12.38 -12.88 -1.95
N VAL A 67 13.38 -13.74 -2.04
CA VAL A 67 13.94 -14.43 -0.88
C VAL A 67 14.91 -13.50 -0.16
N VAL A 68 14.60 -13.15 1.07
CA VAL A 68 15.36 -12.20 1.88
C VAL A 68 15.24 -12.53 3.37
N ASP A 69 16.35 -12.44 4.11
CA ASP A 69 16.33 -12.61 5.56
C ASP A 69 15.67 -11.39 6.26
N GLU A 70 15.17 -11.59 7.47
CA GLU A 70 14.43 -10.57 8.22
C GLU A 70 15.24 -9.30 8.48
N ARG A 71 16.54 -9.44 8.75
CA ARG A 71 17.40 -8.28 8.99
C ARG A 71 17.55 -7.43 7.74
N THR A 72 17.87 -8.06 6.61
CA THR A 72 17.99 -7.37 5.32
C THR A 72 16.66 -6.77 4.88
N LEU A 73 15.54 -7.49 5.10
CA LEU A 73 14.21 -6.98 4.83
C LEU A 73 13.97 -5.67 5.58
N ARG A 74 14.20 -5.63 6.89
CA ARG A 74 13.96 -4.45 7.73
C ARG A 74 14.94 -3.32 7.47
N GLU A 75 16.24 -3.61 7.39
CA GLU A 75 17.28 -2.57 7.29
C GLU A 75 17.36 -1.93 5.89
N ILE A 76 17.06 -2.68 4.83
CA ILE A 76 17.20 -2.20 3.45
C ILE A 76 15.84 -1.92 2.81
N TYR A 77 14.96 -2.92 2.75
CA TYR A 77 13.74 -2.82 1.93
C TYR A 77 12.59 -2.13 2.64
N LEU A 78 12.53 -2.18 3.96
CA LEU A 78 11.44 -1.61 4.75
C LEU A 78 11.76 -0.26 5.38
N THR A 79 13.02 0.10 5.58
CA THR A 79 13.43 1.38 6.21
C THR A 79 12.77 2.59 5.54
N GLY A 80 12.73 2.64 4.21
CA GLY A 80 12.08 3.74 3.50
C GLY A 80 10.59 3.86 3.78
N PHE A 81 9.89 2.73 3.87
CA PHE A 81 8.47 2.67 4.20
C PHE A 81 8.21 3.01 5.67
N GLU A 82 9.06 2.54 6.59
CA GLU A 82 8.96 2.91 8.00
C GLU A 82 9.05 4.42 8.20
N ILE A 83 10.02 5.08 7.55
CA ILE A 83 10.17 6.53 7.59
C ILE A 83 8.95 7.21 6.94
N ALA A 84 8.43 6.69 5.83
CA ALA A 84 7.25 7.21 5.16
C ALA A 84 6.00 7.16 6.08
N VAL A 85 5.86 6.11 6.89
CA VAL A 85 4.79 5.97 7.88
C VAL A 85 5.04 6.88 9.08
N LYS A 86 6.18 6.72 9.77
CA LYS A 86 6.44 7.38 11.05
C LYS A 86 6.70 8.88 10.93
N GLU A 87 7.40 9.33 9.89
CA GLU A 87 7.73 10.74 9.70
C GLU A 87 6.88 11.41 8.61
N GLY A 88 6.46 10.65 7.60
CA GLY A 88 5.59 11.14 6.53
C GLY A 88 4.12 11.16 6.93
N HIS A 89 3.74 10.36 7.92
CA HIS A 89 2.35 10.15 8.35
C HIS A 89 1.45 9.69 7.19
N ALA A 90 1.97 8.74 6.39
CA ALA A 90 1.23 8.19 5.26
C ALA A 90 -0.13 7.62 5.71
N LYS A 91 -1.20 7.98 5.00
CA LYS A 91 -2.59 7.55 5.29
C LYS A 91 -3.08 6.43 4.37
N ALA A 92 -2.34 6.12 3.34
CA ALA A 92 -2.56 4.95 2.50
C ALA A 92 -1.20 4.33 2.15
N ILE A 93 -1.19 3.05 1.81
CA ILE A 93 0.01 2.35 1.33
C ILE A 93 -0.41 1.31 0.29
N MET A 94 0.42 1.07 -0.74
CA MET A 94 0.13 0.08 -1.76
C MET A 94 1.02 -1.14 -1.58
N SER A 95 0.42 -2.32 -1.47
CA SER A 95 1.14 -3.60 -1.45
C SER A 95 1.74 -3.91 -2.82
N SER A 96 2.85 -4.65 -2.84
CA SER A 96 3.51 -5.08 -4.07
C SER A 96 2.93 -6.37 -4.63
N TYR A 97 3.22 -6.65 -5.92
CA TYR A 97 2.78 -7.86 -6.60
C TYR A 97 3.48 -9.14 -6.15
N ASN A 98 4.76 -9.02 -5.82
CA ASN A 98 5.65 -10.15 -5.62
C ASN A 98 5.39 -10.90 -4.31
N GLN A 99 5.88 -12.11 -4.28
CA GLN A 99 6.04 -12.83 -3.02
C GLN A 99 7.28 -12.35 -2.27
N ILE A 100 7.24 -12.51 -0.96
CA ILE A 100 8.38 -12.34 -0.06
C ILE A 100 8.47 -13.64 0.75
N ASN A 101 9.55 -14.38 0.56
CA ASN A 101 9.75 -15.68 1.21
C ASN A 101 8.56 -16.65 1.04
N GLY A 102 8.00 -16.70 -0.17
CA GLY A 102 6.93 -17.60 -0.55
C GLY A 102 5.51 -17.12 -0.26
N ILE A 103 5.32 -15.91 0.31
CA ILE A 103 4.00 -15.34 0.62
C ILE A 103 3.82 -14.06 -0.20
N TYR A 104 2.70 -13.92 -0.89
CA TYR A 104 2.38 -12.68 -1.60
C TYR A 104 2.27 -11.50 -0.63
N ALA A 105 2.88 -10.37 -0.97
CA ALA A 105 2.97 -9.21 -0.08
C ALA A 105 1.60 -8.73 0.42
N ASN A 106 0.55 -8.82 -0.41
CA ASN A 106 -0.81 -8.45 -0.01
C ASN A 106 -1.49 -9.47 0.93
N GLU A 107 -0.93 -10.67 1.06
CA GLU A 107 -1.45 -11.78 1.87
C GLU A 107 -0.57 -12.05 3.10
N ASP A 108 0.49 -11.26 3.25
CA ASP A 108 1.48 -11.46 4.30
C ASP A 108 1.09 -10.71 5.58
N LYS A 109 0.57 -11.46 6.54
CA LYS A 109 0.19 -10.93 7.85
C LYS A 109 1.39 -10.37 8.63
N HIS A 110 2.57 -10.97 8.49
CA HIS A 110 3.79 -10.46 9.12
C HIS A 110 4.10 -9.05 8.59
N LEU A 111 4.03 -8.87 7.27
CA LEU A 111 4.27 -7.58 6.65
C LEU A 111 3.19 -6.55 6.98
N LEU A 112 1.90 -6.87 6.73
CA LEU A 112 0.82 -5.88 6.78
C LEU A 112 0.27 -5.64 8.19
N THR A 113 0.25 -6.67 9.03
CA THR A 113 -0.25 -6.54 10.41
C THR A 113 0.87 -6.33 11.40
N ASP A 114 1.85 -7.23 11.45
CA ASP A 114 2.82 -7.19 12.55
C ASP A 114 3.82 -6.05 12.36
N ILE A 115 4.39 -5.89 11.17
CA ILE A 115 5.35 -4.82 10.88
C ILE A 115 4.63 -3.49 10.64
N LEU A 116 3.79 -3.40 9.60
CA LEU A 116 3.20 -2.13 9.17
C LEU A 116 2.30 -1.53 10.26
N ARG A 117 1.33 -2.30 10.78
CA ARG A 117 0.34 -1.75 11.72
C ARG A 117 0.84 -1.72 13.15
N LYS A 118 1.42 -2.84 13.66
CA LYS A 118 1.82 -2.91 15.08
C LYS A 118 3.17 -2.24 15.36
N ASP A 119 4.23 -2.58 14.60
CA ASP A 119 5.58 -2.05 14.87
C ASP A 119 5.69 -0.57 14.48
N TRP A 120 5.05 -0.16 13.37
CA TRP A 120 5.15 1.22 12.88
C TRP A 120 3.97 2.11 13.28
N GLY A 121 2.87 1.53 13.76
CA GLY A 121 1.67 2.27 14.18
C GLY A 121 0.88 2.84 13.00
N PHE A 122 0.88 2.17 11.85
CA PHE A 122 0.11 2.61 10.69
C PHE A 122 -1.40 2.44 10.93
N ASP A 123 -2.13 3.54 10.85
CA ASP A 123 -3.59 3.64 11.06
C ASP A 123 -4.38 3.87 9.77
N GLY A 124 -3.71 3.84 8.62
CA GLY A 124 -4.32 4.10 7.32
C GLY A 124 -4.80 2.84 6.59
N ILE A 125 -5.06 3.00 5.29
CA ILE A 125 -5.56 1.93 4.43
C ILE A 125 -4.46 1.29 3.58
N VAL A 126 -4.54 -0.02 3.41
CA VAL A 126 -3.71 -0.79 2.47
C VAL A 126 -4.51 -1.03 1.18
N VAL A 127 -3.93 -0.62 0.05
CA VAL A 127 -4.50 -0.79 -1.29
C VAL A 127 -3.64 -1.80 -2.05
N THR A 128 -4.25 -2.70 -2.83
CA THR A 128 -3.46 -3.58 -3.70
C THR A 128 -2.87 -2.82 -4.88
N ASP A 129 -1.72 -3.24 -5.39
CA ASP A 129 -1.36 -2.91 -6.77
C ASP A 129 -2.39 -3.56 -7.72
N TRP A 130 -2.50 -3.08 -8.98
CA TRP A 130 -3.57 -3.44 -9.91
C TRP A 130 -3.60 -4.94 -10.25
N GLY A 131 -4.59 -5.65 -9.70
CA GLY A 131 -4.70 -7.10 -9.82
C GLY A 131 -3.75 -7.87 -8.91
N GLY A 132 -3.22 -7.24 -7.86
CA GLY A 132 -2.28 -7.82 -6.90
C GLY A 132 -2.91 -8.63 -5.76
N SER A 133 -4.21 -8.90 -5.80
CA SER A 133 -4.89 -9.79 -4.86
C SER A 133 -5.00 -11.19 -5.47
N ASN A 134 -4.31 -12.18 -4.92
CA ASN A 134 -4.35 -13.56 -5.40
C ASN A 134 -5.31 -14.43 -4.56
N ASP A 135 -5.32 -14.23 -3.23
CA ASP A 135 -6.27 -14.83 -2.29
C ASP A 135 -6.94 -13.70 -1.49
N HIS A 136 -8.16 -13.35 -1.87
CA HIS A 136 -8.89 -12.21 -1.29
C HIS A 136 -9.15 -12.39 0.21
N VAL A 137 -9.40 -13.62 0.65
CA VAL A 137 -9.67 -13.95 2.06
C VAL A 137 -8.41 -13.75 2.89
N LYS A 138 -7.27 -14.25 2.40
CA LYS A 138 -5.97 -14.04 3.07
C LYS A 138 -5.58 -12.56 3.08
N GLY A 139 -5.84 -11.84 2.00
CA GLY A 139 -5.58 -10.39 1.93
C GLY A 139 -6.30 -9.63 3.05
N VAL A 140 -7.60 -9.84 3.22
CA VAL A 140 -8.37 -9.24 4.32
C VAL A 140 -7.82 -9.65 5.68
N ALA A 141 -7.57 -10.95 5.90
CA ALA A 141 -7.02 -11.47 7.15
C ALA A 141 -5.61 -10.93 7.45
N ALA A 142 -4.82 -10.61 6.42
CA ALA A 142 -3.49 -10.04 6.56
C ALA A 142 -3.49 -8.54 6.86
N GLY A 143 -4.57 -7.82 6.55
CA GLY A 143 -4.67 -6.39 6.81
C GLY A 143 -4.86 -5.50 5.57
N SER A 144 -5.18 -6.07 4.40
CA SER A 144 -5.51 -5.34 3.18
C SER A 144 -6.95 -4.82 3.21
N ASN A 145 -7.17 -3.57 2.77
CA ASN A 145 -8.46 -2.91 2.83
C ASN A 145 -9.16 -2.80 1.48
N LEU A 146 -8.42 -2.52 0.41
CA LEU A 146 -9.00 -2.16 -0.88
C LEU A 146 -8.33 -2.88 -2.03
N GLU A 147 -9.08 -3.75 -2.67
CA GLU A 147 -8.67 -4.41 -3.90
C GLU A 147 -8.85 -3.48 -5.12
N MET A 148 -7.83 -3.37 -5.95
CA MET A 148 -7.84 -2.56 -7.17
C MET A 148 -7.27 -3.34 -8.36
N PRO A 149 -7.93 -3.30 -9.53
CA PRO A 149 -9.33 -2.94 -9.69
C PRO A 149 -10.24 -4.00 -9.08
N SER A 150 -11.50 -3.68 -8.86
CA SER A 150 -12.48 -4.67 -8.41
C SER A 150 -12.60 -5.83 -9.41
N CYS A 151 -12.58 -7.06 -8.91
CA CYS A 151 -12.93 -8.27 -9.68
C CYS A 151 -14.45 -8.48 -9.80
N GLY A 152 -15.23 -7.42 -9.61
CA GLY A 152 -16.68 -7.48 -9.57
C GLY A 152 -17.19 -8.10 -8.27
N TYR A 153 -18.15 -9.03 -8.38
CA TYR A 153 -18.72 -9.69 -7.21
C TYR A 153 -18.00 -10.99 -6.80
N ASP A 154 -17.01 -11.45 -7.55
CA ASP A 154 -16.39 -12.75 -7.29
C ASP A 154 -15.56 -12.73 -6.00
N SER A 155 -14.68 -11.75 -5.84
CA SER A 155 -13.92 -11.55 -4.60
C SER A 155 -14.84 -11.32 -3.39
N ALA A 156 -15.92 -10.54 -3.56
CA ALA A 156 -16.89 -10.32 -2.49
C ALA A 156 -17.60 -11.63 -2.08
N ARG A 157 -17.97 -12.49 -3.03
CA ARG A 157 -18.58 -13.80 -2.73
C ARG A 157 -17.63 -14.73 -1.97
N GLU A 158 -16.34 -14.73 -2.33
CA GLU A 158 -15.32 -15.52 -1.63
C GLU A 158 -15.17 -15.07 -0.18
N VAL A 159 -15.10 -13.76 0.08
CA VAL A 159 -15.00 -13.19 1.42
C VAL A 159 -16.26 -13.49 2.24
N ILE A 160 -17.47 -13.31 1.66
CA ILE A 160 -18.73 -13.62 2.33
C ILE A 160 -18.80 -15.13 2.70
N ALA A 161 -18.46 -16.01 1.77
CA ALA A 161 -18.46 -17.45 2.03
C ALA A 161 -17.44 -17.85 3.11
N ALA A 162 -16.28 -17.17 3.16
CA ALA A 162 -15.26 -17.39 4.17
C ALA A 162 -15.75 -16.98 5.58
N VAL A 163 -16.46 -15.86 5.69
CA VAL A 163 -17.08 -15.43 6.95
C VAL A 163 -18.17 -16.42 7.38
N GLN A 164 -19.07 -16.78 6.47
CA GLN A 164 -20.17 -17.72 6.76
C GLN A 164 -19.67 -19.11 7.20
N SER A 165 -18.54 -19.56 6.66
CA SER A 165 -17.93 -20.84 7.03
C SER A 165 -17.00 -20.76 8.25
N GLY A 166 -16.78 -19.58 8.82
CA GLY A 166 -15.86 -19.35 9.94
C GLY A 166 -14.37 -19.38 9.54
N LYS A 167 -14.04 -19.42 8.26
CA LYS A 167 -12.67 -19.37 7.74
C LYS A 167 -12.04 -17.99 7.90
N LEU A 168 -12.84 -16.94 7.81
CA LEU A 168 -12.49 -15.55 8.10
C LEU A 168 -13.35 -15.07 9.27
N LYS A 169 -12.73 -14.41 10.24
CA LYS A 169 -13.50 -13.78 11.33
C LYS A 169 -14.19 -12.53 10.80
N GLU A 170 -15.47 -12.38 11.11
CA GLU A 170 -16.24 -11.18 10.76
C GLU A 170 -15.60 -9.91 11.32
N ALA A 171 -15.06 -9.97 12.55
CA ALA A 171 -14.35 -8.86 13.17
C ALA A 171 -13.13 -8.38 12.38
N ASP A 172 -12.41 -9.28 11.70
CA ASP A 172 -11.27 -8.89 10.86
C ASP A 172 -11.76 -8.13 9.61
N LEU A 173 -12.90 -8.54 9.04
CA LEU A 173 -13.53 -7.83 7.93
C LEU A 173 -14.06 -6.46 8.36
N ASP A 174 -14.79 -6.40 9.49
CA ASP A 174 -15.33 -5.16 10.04
C ASP A 174 -14.25 -4.12 10.31
N GLU A 175 -13.10 -4.56 10.84
CA GLU A 175 -11.96 -3.68 11.07
C GLU A 175 -11.44 -3.07 9.75
N ARG A 176 -11.27 -3.90 8.70
CA ARG A 176 -10.80 -3.41 7.39
C ARG A 176 -11.82 -2.47 6.72
N VAL A 177 -13.09 -2.77 6.82
CA VAL A 177 -14.17 -1.92 6.30
C VAL A 177 -14.26 -0.62 7.10
N GLY A 178 -14.16 -0.68 8.42
CA GLY A 178 -14.15 0.51 9.29
C GLY A 178 -13.05 1.50 8.92
N GLU A 179 -11.80 1.01 8.77
CA GLU A 179 -10.67 1.84 8.34
C GLU A 179 -10.91 2.51 6.97
N LEU A 180 -11.51 1.79 6.02
CA LEU A 180 -11.84 2.35 4.71
C LEU A 180 -12.94 3.42 4.81
N VAL A 181 -13.97 3.19 5.61
CA VAL A 181 -15.04 4.15 5.84
C VAL A 181 -14.49 5.42 6.49
N ASP A 182 -13.65 5.29 7.51
CA ASP A 182 -13.00 6.42 8.18
C ASP A 182 -12.16 7.25 7.21
N ALA A 183 -11.39 6.59 6.35
CA ALA A 183 -10.59 7.25 5.30
C ALA A 183 -11.49 8.03 4.32
N VAL A 184 -12.61 7.45 3.88
CA VAL A 184 -13.57 8.11 2.98
C VAL A 184 -14.21 9.31 3.68
N MET A 185 -14.62 9.17 4.92
CA MET A 185 -15.21 10.25 5.71
C MET A 185 -14.23 11.40 5.94
N GLU A 186 -12.98 11.11 6.27
CA GLU A 186 -11.93 12.13 6.41
C GLU A 186 -11.68 12.86 5.08
N LEU A 187 -11.55 12.14 3.97
CA LEU A 187 -11.27 12.72 2.65
C LEU A 187 -12.42 13.55 2.11
N THR A 188 -13.66 13.28 2.51
CA THR A 188 -14.87 13.96 2.01
C THR A 188 -15.40 15.03 2.97
N SER A 189 -15.00 15.01 4.25
CA SER A 189 -15.45 15.96 5.25
C SER A 189 -15.02 17.39 4.88
N GLY A 190 -15.97 18.33 4.93
CA GLY A 190 -15.71 19.75 4.66
C GLY A 190 -15.48 20.14 3.21
N LYS A 191 -15.45 19.20 2.28
CA LYS A 191 -15.35 19.47 0.85
C LYS A 191 -16.74 19.62 0.25
N LYS A 192 -17.19 20.87 0.04
CA LYS A 192 -18.22 21.11 -0.96
C LYS A 192 -17.61 20.73 -2.30
N LEU A 193 -18.16 19.73 -2.97
CA LEU A 193 -17.93 19.53 -4.39
C LEU A 193 -18.32 20.83 -5.07
N SER A 194 -17.33 21.67 -5.39
CA SER A 194 -17.62 22.88 -6.12
C SER A 194 -17.74 22.49 -7.58
N ASP A 195 -18.86 22.89 -8.21
CA ASP A 195 -19.04 22.87 -9.66
C ASP A 195 -18.10 23.86 -10.37
N LYS A 196 -16.90 24.07 -9.82
CA LYS A 196 -15.89 24.89 -10.49
C LYS A 196 -15.46 24.15 -11.74
N ASN A 197 -15.91 24.69 -12.87
CA ASN A 197 -15.40 24.29 -14.17
C ASN A 197 -13.86 24.32 -14.14
N PHE A 198 -13.25 23.24 -14.56
CA PHE A 198 -11.80 23.15 -14.71
C PHE A 198 -11.36 24.24 -15.69
N ASP A 199 -10.61 25.22 -15.21
CA ASP A 199 -10.01 26.25 -16.05
C ASP A 199 -8.71 25.73 -16.64
N ARG A 200 -8.77 25.33 -17.91
CA ARG A 200 -7.59 24.84 -18.65
C ARG A 200 -6.48 25.89 -18.76
N ASN A 201 -6.82 27.19 -18.79
CA ASN A 201 -5.86 28.27 -18.96
C ASN A 201 -5.08 28.54 -17.68
N ALA A 202 -5.61 28.18 -16.52
CA ALA A 202 -4.92 28.32 -15.24
C ALA A 202 -3.86 27.25 -14.99
N HIS A 203 -3.75 26.23 -15.86
CA HIS A 203 -2.85 25.08 -15.70
C HIS A 203 -1.78 24.98 -16.81
N HIS A 204 -1.64 25.99 -17.64
CA HIS A 204 -0.57 26.10 -18.67
C HIS A 204 0.46 27.15 -18.26
#